data_f7c04a9e2dcbbab41a40fcb40d6a1bf4
#
_entry.id   f7c04a9e2dcbbab41a40fcb40d6a1bf4
#
_cell.length_a   1.000
_cell.length_b   1.000
_cell.length_c   1.000
_cell.angle_alpha   90.00
_cell.angle_beta   90.00
_cell.angle_gamma   90.00
#
_symmetry.space_group_name_H-M   'P 1'
#
loop_
_entity.id
_entity.type
_entity.pdbx_description
1 polymer ?
#
loop_
_entity_poly.entity_id
_entity_poly.type
_entity_poly.pdbx_seq_one_letter_code
_entity_poly.pdbx_strand_id
1 'polypeptide(L)'
;MTDAASGVVLVVTPPPTPNGPLHLGHLSGPYVAGDIAARALRAAGRRVVTQCGLDAHQNYVLARAEARGETPADTVDHFGSSIHAALRAARIRYDVMADPLADADYRRAVASLLTELVEAKVVEVAPVSLRACAACRRTLHHVRVAGRCPACGAGANGGTCEGCGGFCTAANLAGARSTCCDAAPEPVTCTVPVLRLDEHRERLAEFWSRAVLPPRLRRLVASYLDGGLPEVPLAYPTDWGVEWDDGLRIDVWAEMALANLVLPARHLRPDADTLAGYLDAWRDVDEQWIFLGVDNAFYYALLIPALHLAAGLPDRPTGLVVNEFYRLTGAKFSTSREHAIWAHEFLATEDPAMVRAFLSWDRPDSYESDFRPEAYEAFAARYAATLAGAVPGLDGVLADTELTRGEQALRPEHFDPATAVRAALAAYPGAPTRAARLLGVVGGAEPAGSDG
;
A
#
# COMPACT_ATOMS: atom_id res chain seq x y z
N MET A 1 -34.85 16.57 -8.26
CA MET A 1 -33.42 16.26 -8.42
C MET A 1 -33.32 14.78 -8.12
N THR A 2 -33.19 13.97 -9.12
CA THR A 2 -33.03 12.51 -9.01
C THR A 2 -31.69 12.27 -8.34
N ASP A 3 -31.73 11.62 -7.17
CA ASP A 3 -30.59 11.05 -6.47
C ASP A 3 -29.93 10.02 -7.42
N ALA A 4 -28.98 10.49 -8.21
CA ALA A 4 -28.07 9.56 -8.88
C ALA A 4 -27.29 8.92 -7.76
N ALA A 5 -27.55 7.63 -7.49
CA ALA A 5 -26.80 6.86 -6.53
C ALA A 5 -25.32 7.10 -6.82
N SER A 6 -24.64 7.86 -5.96
CA SER A 6 -23.21 8.13 -6.13
C SER A 6 -22.50 6.78 -6.11
N GLY A 7 -21.67 6.49 -7.10
CA GLY A 7 -20.88 5.27 -7.14
C GLY A 7 -19.92 5.19 -5.95
N VAL A 8 -19.18 4.13 -5.89
CA VAL A 8 -18.26 3.83 -4.79
C VAL A 8 -16.93 4.56 -4.99
N VAL A 9 -16.42 5.16 -3.93
CA VAL A 9 -15.01 5.55 -3.82
C VAL A 9 -14.23 4.39 -3.21
N LEU A 10 -13.27 3.84 -3.95
CA LEU A 10 -12.40 2.78 -3.46
C LEU A 10 -11.13 3.39 -2.84
N VAL A 11 -10.85 3.05 -1.58
CA VAL A 11 -9.62 3.44 -0.88
C VAL A 11 -8.80 2.19 -0.61
N VAL A 12 -7.61 2.11 -1.19
CA VAL A 12 -6.71 0.95 -1.12
C VAL A 12 -5.44 1.30 -0.35
N THR A 13 -5.01 0.38 0.51
CA THR A 13 -3.65 0.41 1.09
C THR A 13 -2.93 -0.89 0.77
N PRO A 14 -1.60 -0.88 0.53
CA PRO A 14 -0.84 -2.09 0.28
C PRO A 14 -0.95 -3.06 1.45
N PRO A 15 -1.08 -4.36 1.20
CA PRO A 15 -1.05 -5.35 2.26
C PRO A 15 0.33 -5.39 2.92
N PRO A 16 0.43 -5.36 4.26
CA PRO A 16 1.70 -5.53 4.95
C PRO A 16 2.19 -6.98 4.86
N THR A 17 3.49 -7.16 4.69
CA THR A 17 4.13 -8.48 4.68
C THR A 17 4.20 -9.03 6.11
N PRO A 18 3.66 -10.22 6.40
CA PRO A 18 3.69 -10.82 7.74
C PRO A 18 5.04 -11.51 8.05
N ASN A 19 6.11 -10.72 8.06
CA ASN A 19 7.46 -11.12 8.42
C ASN A 19 7.97 -10.45 9.70
N GLY A 20 7.11 -9.68 10.37
CA GLY A 20 7.33 -8.99 11.62
C GLY A 20 6.11 -8.15 12.03
N PRO A 21 6.08 -7.62 13.28
CA PRO A 21 5.02 -6.72 13.72
C PRO A 21 5.04 -5.40 12.94
N LEU A 22 3.90 -4.70 12.89
CA LEU A 22 3.87 -3.32 12.42
C LEU A 22 4.59 -2.40 13.42
N HIS A 23 5.33 -1.44 12.88
CA HIS A 23 5.92 -0.35 13.67
C HIS A 23 5.25 1.00 13.33
N LEU A 24 5.53 2.05 14.11
CA LEU A 24 4.93 3.37 13.91
C LEU A 24 5.15 3.92 12.50
N GLY A 25 6.27 3.59 11.85
CA GLY A 25 6.53 3.98 10.46
C GLY A 25 5.54 3.39 9.45
N HIS A 26 5.03 2.17 9.68
CA HIS A 26 3.95 1.61 8.86
C HIS A 26 2.64 2.36 9.11
N LEU A 27 2.32 2.66 10.36
CA LEU A 27 1.07 3.35 10.70
C LEU A 27 1.05 4.79 10.16
N SER A 28 2.14 5.57 10.32
CA SER A 28 2.21 6.96 9.84
C SER A 28 2.12 7.06 8.31
N GLY A 29 2.48 5.98 7.61
CA GLY A 29 2.42 5.89 6.17
C GLY A 29 1.01 5.66 5.63
N PRO A 30 0.75 4.52 4.96
CA PRO A 30 -0.51 4.32 4.25
C PRO A 30 -1.72 4.05 5.16
N TYR A 31 -1.52 3.39 6.32
CA TYR A 31 -2.67 2.80 7.02
C TYR A 31 -3.53 3.85 7.74
N VAL A 32 -2.92 4.72 8.56
CA VAL A 32 -3.63 5.83 9.22
C VAL A 32 -4.15 6.82 8.18
N ALA A 33 -3.36 7.12 7.15
CA ALA A 33 -3.74 8.06 6.10
C ALA A 33 -4.95 7.57 5.28
N GLY A 34 -4.94 6.32 4.83
CA GLY A 34 -6.06 5.73 4.10
C GLY A 34 -7.35 5.68 4.93
N ASP A 35 -7.25 5.32 6.21
CA ASP A 35 -8.39 5.31 7.12
C ASP A 35 -8.96 6.72 7.35
N ILE A 36 -8.10 7.72 7.53
CA ILE A 36 -8.54 9.12 7.68
C ILE A 36 -9.26 9.62 6.42
N ALA A 37 -8.69 9.36 5.24
CA ALA A 37 -9.32 9.75 3.98
C ALA A 37 -10.68 9.05 3.80
N ALA A 38 -10.78 7.76 4.09
CA ALA A 38 -12.04 7.02 4.03
C ALA A 38 -13.08 7.59 4.98
N ARG A 39 -12.70 7.91 6.23
CA ARG A 39 -13.59 8.55 7.22
C ARG A 39 -14.04 9.95 6.77
N ALA A 40 -13.13 10.75 6.23
CA ALA A 40 -13.45 12.08 5.71
C ALA A 40 -14.43 12.03 4.54
N LEU A 41 -14.24 11.08 3.61
CA LEU A 41 -15.14 10.84 2.49
C LEU A 41 -16.52 10.37 2.96
N ARG A 42 -16.59 9.43 3.93
CA ARG A 42 -17.84 8.98 4.54
C ARG A 42 -18.56 10.11 5.26
N ALA A 43 -17.83 10.95 6.00
CA ALA A 43 -18.39 12.14 6.66
C ALA A 43 -18.94 13.18 5.66
N ALA A 44 -18.41 13.19 4.43
CA ALA A 44 -18.93 14.00 3.31
C ALA A 44 -20.08 13.31 2.54
N GLY A 45 -20.61 12.19 3.04
CA GLY A 45 -21.74 11.46 2.45
C GLY A 45 -21.39 10.56 1.27
N ARG A 46 -20.10 10.28 1.03
CA ARG A 46 -19.67 9.37 -0.05
C ARG A 46 -19.78 7.91 0.40
N ARG A 47 -20.18 7.04 -0.51
CA ARG A 47 -20.09 5.59 -0.32
C ARG A 47 -18.65 5.15 -0.54
N VAL A 48 -18.01 4.60 0.50
CA VAL A 48 -16.59 4.24 0.47
C VAL A 48 -16.39 2.77 0.79
N VAL A 49 -15.59 2.09 -0.02
CA VAL A 49 -15.07 0.74 0.25
C VAL A 49 -13.57 0.85 0.51
N THR A 50 -13.12 0.29 1.62
CA THR A 50 -11.71 0.25 2.01
C THR A 50 -11.15 -1.15 1.83
N GLN A 51 -9.95 -1.25 1.23
CA GLN A 51 -9.31 -2.51 0.94
C GLN A 51 -7.88 -2.57 1.46
N CYS A 52 -7.54 -3.70 2.07
CA CYS A 52 -6.20 -4.13 2.44
C CYS A 52 -6.12 -5.67 2.40
N GLY A 53 -5.08 -6.25 2.96
CA GLY A 53 -4.90 -7.69 3.12
C GLY A 53 -3.61 -8.01 3.85
N LEU A 54 -3.13 -9.24 3.71
CA LEU A 54 -1.77 -9.67 4.08
C LEU A 54 -0.97 -9.99 2.81
N ASP A 55 0.24 -9.49 2.72
CA ASP A 55 1.22 -9.85 1.68
C ASP A 55 1.91 -11.18 2.04
N ALA A 56 1.07 -12.23 2.19
CA ALA A 56 1.48 -13.50 2.77
C ALA A 56 2.40 -14.31 1.85
N HIS A 57 2.27 -14.15 0.53
CA HIS A 57 3.09 -14.88 -0.44
C HIS A 57 4.41 -14.20 -0.79
N GLN A 58 4.72 -13.05 -0.17
CA GLN A 58 6.02 -12.41 -0.35
C GLN A 58 7.15 -13.32 0.17
N ASN A 59 8.22 -13.47 -0.60
CA ASN A 59 9.30 -14.38 -0.21
C ASN A 59 10.18 -13.85 0.95
N TYR A 60 9.90 -12.65 1.46
CA TYR A 60 10.40 -12.18 2.77
C TYR A 60 9.85 -13.03 3.93
N VAL A 61 8.65 -13.60 3.79
CA VAL A 61 8.09 -14.58 4.73
C VAL A 61 8.97 -15.83 4.78
N LEU A 62 9.38 -16.35 3.61
CA LEU A 62 10.29 -17.51 3.56
C LEU A 62 11.61 -17.24 4.26
N ALA A 63 12.21 -16.08 4.01
CA ALA A 63 13.48 -15.71 4.64
C ALA A 63 13.33 -15.58 6.17
N ARG A 64 12.18 -15.08 6.65
CA ARG A 64 11.89 -14.97 8.07
C ARG A 64 11.65 -16.33 8.72
N ALA A 65 10.87 -17.20 8.07
CA ALA A 65 10.61 -18.57 8.52
C ALA A 65 11.92 -19.38 8.64
N GLU A 66 12.78 -19.32 7.61
CA GLU A 66 14.10 -19.95 7.62
C GLU A 66 14.96 -19.46 8.80
N ALA A 67 14.97 -18.13 9.06
CA ALA A 67 15.74 -17.55 10.16
C ALA A 67 15.21 -17.95 11.55
N ARG A 68 13.93 -18.29 11.66
CA ARG A 68 13.28 -18.71 12.91
C ARG A 68 13.20 -20.21 13.08
N GLY A 69 13.48 -20.99 12.03
CA GLY A 69 13.34 -22.45 12.04
C GLY A 69 11.89 -22.92 12.12
N GLU A 70 10.95 -22.15 11.58
CA GLU A 70 9.51 -22.45 11.57
C GLU A 70 8.99 -22.56 10.13
N THR A 71 7.74 -22.96 9.95
CA THR A 71 7.14 -23.00 8.61
C THR A 71 6.72 -21.59 8.17
N PRO A 72 6.65 -21.34 6.84
CA PRO A 72 6.13 -20.06 6.34
C PRO A 72 4.69 -19.78 6.79
N ALA A 73 3.85 -20.81 6.91
CA ALA A 73 2.49 -20.69 7.40
C ALA A 73 2.45 -20.23 8.88
N ASP A 74 3.28 -20.85 9.75
CA ASP A 74 3.38 -20.43 11.16
C ASP A 74 3.86 -18.99 11.28
N THR A 75 4.79 -18.55 10.42
CA THR A 75 5.28 -17.18 10.36
C THR A 75 4.15 -16.21 9.98
N VAL A 76 3.34 -16.56 8.97
CA VAL A 76 2.19 -15.74 8.55
C VAL A 76 1.14 -15.67 9.66
N ASP A 77 0.78 -16.79 10.28
CA ASP A 77 -0.21 -16.83 11.37
C ASP A 77 0.23 -15.97 12.56
N HIS A 78 1.50 -16.09 12.96
CA HIS A 78 2.06 -15.34 14.06
C HIS A 78 2.04 -13.82 13.81
N PHE A 79 2.67 -13.39 12.70
CA PHE A 79 2.78 -11.96 12.42
C PHE A 79 1.50 -11.36 11.83
N GLY A 80 0.71 -12.12 11.09
CA GLY A 80 -0.62 -11.71 10.62
C GLY A 80 -1.54 -11.36 11.78
N SER A 81 -1.58 -12.21 12.82
CA SER A 81 -2.33 -11.93 14.05
C SER A 81 -1.87 -10.64 14.74
N SER A 82 -0.54 -10.41 14.80
CA SER A 82 0.04 -9.17 15.35
C SER A 82 -0.31 -7.95 14.51
N ILE A 83 -0.27 -8.06 13.17
CA ILE A 83 -0.67 -7.00 12.23
C ILE A 83 -2.13 -6.61 12.45
N HIS A 84 -3.03 -7.60 12.47
CA HIS A 84 -4.46 -7.36 12.73
C HIS A 84 -4.70 -6.71 14.09
N ALA A 85 -3.97 -7.14 15.14
CA ALA A 85 -4.06 -6.52 16.46
C ALA A 85 -3.61 -5.06 16.44
N ALA A 86 -2.50 -4.74 15.77
CA ALA A 86 -2.00 -3.38 15.65
C ALA A 86 -2.96 -2.46 14.88
N LEU A 87 -3.55 -2.94 13.76
CA LEU A 87 -4.54 -2.18 13.01
C LEU A 87 -5.80 -1.88 13.86
N ARG A 88 -6.31 -2.90 14.57
CA ARG A 88 -7.46 -2.71 15.49
C ARG A 88 -7.14 -1.72 16.62
N ALA A 89 -5.95 -1.84 17.23
CA ALA A 89 -5.52 -0.91 18.28
C ALA A 89 -5.40 0.53 17.74
N ALA A 90 -4.95 0.69 16.50
CA ALA A 90 -4.94 1.97 15.80
C ALA A 90 -6.33 2.44 15.31
N ARG A 91 -7.42 1.73 15.63
CA ARG A 91 -8.80 2.01 15.18
C ARG A 91 -8.98 1.99 13.67
N ILE A 92 -8.18 1.16 12.98
CA ILE A 92 -8.25 0.97 11.52
C ILE A 92 -9.04 -0.30 11.24
N ARG A 93 -10.03 -0.19 10.36
CA ARG A 93 -10.86 -1.30 9.87
C ARG A 93 -11.00 -1.20 8.37
N TYR A 94 -11.00 -2.35 7.71
CA TYR A 94 -11.21 -2.46 6.27
C TYR A 94 -12.50 -3.21 5.98
N ASP A 95 -13.23 -2.79 4.94
CA ASP A 95 -14.40 -3.49 4.43
C ASP A 95 -13.97 -4.79 3.74
N VAL A 96 -12.79 -4.76 3.09
CA VAL A 96 -12.17 -5.92 2.45
C VAL A 96 -10.78 -6.11 3.05
N MET A 97 -10.59 -7.24 3.75
CA MET A 97 -9.29 -7.63 4.33
C MET A 97 -8.93 -9.02 3.82
N ALA A 98 -8.06 -9.09 2.81
CA ALA A 98 -7.68 -10.36 2.20
C ALA A 98 -6.67 -11.13 3.07
N ASP A 99 -6.89 -12.44 3.19
CA ASP A 99 -5.94 -13.39 3.76
C ASP A 99 -5.64 -14.49 2.73
N PRO A 100 -4.56 -14.37 1.95
CA PRO A 100 -4.25 -15.30 0.87
C PRO A 100 -4.04 -16.75 1.31
N LEU A 101 -3.62 -17.01 2.55
CA LEU A 101 -3.44 -18.38 3.04
C LEU A 101 -4.73 -18.99 3.56
N ALA A 102 -5.55 -18.22 4.28
CA ALA A 102 -6.81 -18.71 4.83
C ALA A 102 -7.92 -18.83 3.76
N ASP A 103 -7.93 -17.94 2.75
CA ASP A 103 -9.00 -17.85 1.75
C ASP A 103 -8.66 -18.65 0.48
N ALA A 104 -9.21 -19.86 0.36
CA ALA A 104 -9.06 -20.70 -0.83
C ALA A 104 -9.81 -20.12 -2.05
N ASP A 105 -10.92 -19.39 -1.84
CA ASP A 105 -11.69 -18.77 -2.93
C ASP A 105 -10.93 -17.59 -3.52
N TYR A 106 -10.20 -16.86 -2.68
CA TYR A 106 -9.27 -15.85 -3.15
C TYR A 106 -8.22 -16.44 -4.09
N ARG A 107 -7.52 -17.51 -3.66
CA ARG A 107 -6.46 -18.13 -4.47
C ARG A 107 -7.01 -18.66 -5.80
N ARG A 108 -8.19 -19.30 -5.79
CA ARG A 108 -8.84 -19.75 -7.02
C ARG A 108 -9.18 -18.60 -7.96
N ALA A 109 -9.78 -17.53 -7.44
CA ALA A 109 -10.17 -16.37 -8.23
C ALA A 109 -8.96 -15.70 -8.90
N VAL A 110 -7.86 -15.53 -8.16
CA VAL A 110 -6.60 -14.96 -8.68
C VAL A 110 -6.00 -15.86 -9.77
N ALA A 111 -5.93 -17.17 -9.53
CA ALA A 111 -5.39 -18.12 -10.51
C ALA A 111 -6.27 -18.22 -11.76
N SER A 112 -7.58 -18.28 -11.61
CA SER A 112 -8.54 -18.30 -12.73
C SER A 112 -8.45 -17.03 -13.57
N LEU A 113 -8.35 -15.86 -12.92
CA LEU A 113 -8.22 -14.59 -13.64
C LEU A 113 -6.94 -14.54 -14.49
N LEU A 114 -5.79 -15.02 -13.94
CA LEU A 114 -4.57 -15.08 -14.75
C LEU A 114 -4.75 -16.01 -15.96
N THR A 115 -5.41 -17.15 -15.78
CA THR A 115 -5.73 -18.08 -16.87
C THR A 115 -6.60 -17.42 -17.94
N GLU A 116 -7.69 -16.74 -17.55
CA GLU A 116 -8.54 -16.00 -18.47
C GLU A 116 -7.76 -14.92 -19.24
N LEU A 117 -6.85 -14.20 -18.59
CA LEU A 117 -6.01 -13.18 -19.23
C LEU A 117 -5.03 -13.80 -20.26
N VAL A 118 -4.51 -14.99 -19.97
CA VAL A 118 -3.67 -15.74 -20.92
C VAL A 118 -4.50 -16.24 -22.12
N GLU A 119 -5.66 -16.83 -21.87
CA GLU A 119 -6.57 -17.29 -22.93
C GLU A 119 -7.05 -16.14 -23.83
N ALA A 120 -7.31 -14.97 -23.23
CA ALA A 120 -7.68 -13.75 -23.95
C ALA A 120 -6.48 -13.07 -24.66
N LYS A 121 -5.27 -13.63 -24.53
CA LYS A 121 -4.01 -13.07 -25.08
C LYS A 121 -3.68 -11.65 -24.57
N VAL A 122 -4.17 -11.31 -23.40
CA VAL A 122 -3.79 -10.09 -22.67
C VAL A 122 -2.42 -10.28 -22.01
N VAL A 123 -2.15 -11.49 -21.56
CA VAL A 123 -0.86 -11.93 -21.02
C VAL A 123 -0.31 -13.02 -21.93
N GLU A 124 0.96 -12.91 -22.32
CA GLU A 124 1.64 -13.90 -23.17
C GLU A 124 2.35 -14.93 -22.29
N VAL A 125 2.31 -16.19 -22.69
CA VAL A 125 3.18 -17.23 -22.13
C VAL A 125 4.39 -17.39 -23.04
N ALA A 126 5.57 -16.97 -22.57
CA ALA A 126 6.78 -16.89 -23.38
C ALA A 126 8.03 -17.37 -22.63
N PRO A 127 9.07 -17.83 -23.35
CA PRO A 127 10.38 -18.12 -22.75
C PRO A 127 11.06 -16.82 -22.31
N VAL A 128 11.41 -16.74 -21.02
CA VAL A 128 12.07 -15.59 -20.40
C VAL A 128 13.40 -16.02 -19.79
N SER A 129 14.41 -15.16 -19.93
CA SER A 129 15.71 -15.35 -19.26
C SER A 129 15.62 -14.88 -17.80
N LEU A 130 15.37 -15.81 -16.90
CA LEU A 130 15.44 -15.59 -15.46
C LEU A 130 16.87 -15.81 -14.94
N ARG A 131 17.02 -15.73 -13.62
CA ARG A 131 18.28 -16.07 -12.93
C ARG A 131 18.02 -17.09 -11.83
N ALA A 132 18.92 -18.06 -11.70
CA ALA A 132 18.93 -19.04 -10.63
C ALA A 132 20.24 -18.94 -9.83
N CYS A 133 20.20 -19.37 -8.58
CA CYS A 133 21.41 -19.52 -7.76
C CYS A 133 22.30 -20.63 -8.32
N ALA A 134 23.57 -20.34 -8.62
CA ALA A 134 24.52 -21.35 -9.13
C ALA A 134 24.68 -22.55 -8.20
N ALA A 135 24.54 -22.37 -6.88
CA ALA A 135 24.76 -23.42 -5.90
C ALA A 135 23.52 -24.30 -5.65
N CYS A 136 22.33 -23.70 -5.39
CA CYS A 136 21.13 -24.45 -5.02
C CYS A 136 20.02 -24.45 -6.08
N ARG A 137 20.23 -23.81 -7.21
CA ARG A 137 19.33 -23.73 -8.37
C ARG A 137 17.99 -23.06 -8.13
N ARG A 138 17.76 -22.45 -6.94
CA ARG A 138 16.55 -21.68 -6.66
C ARG A 138 16.46 -20.47 -7.60
N THR A 139 15.27 -20.16 -8.09
CA THR A 139 14.97 -18.96 -8.86
C THR A 139 15.18 -17.72 -8.00
N LEU A 140 15.88 -16.72 -8.55
CA LEU A 140 16.28 -15.51 -7.85
C LEU A 140 15.33 -14.35 -8.19
N HIS A 141 14.42 -14.06 -7.26
CA HIS A 141 13.49 -12.93 -7.32
C HIS A 141 13.32 -12.33 -5.92
N HIS A 142 12.92 -11.07 -5.82
CA HIS A 142 12.71 -10.31 -4.57
C HIS A 142 13.87 -10.50 -3.56
N VAL A 143 13.59 -10.98 -2.35
CA VAL A 143 14.61 -11.14 -1.30
C VAL A 143 15.71 -12.14 -1.63
N ARG A 144 15.48 -13.04 -2.60
CA ARG A 144 16.46 -14.10 -2.94
C ARG A 144 17.68 -13.58 -3.70
N VAL A 145 17.74 -12.30 -4.04
CA VAL A 145 18.89 -11.65 -4.68
C VAL A 145 19.14 -10.29 -4.06
N ALA A 146 20.42 -9.94 -3.89
CA ALA A 146 20.87 -8.63 -3.46
C ALA A 146 21.99 -8.11 -4.37
N GLY A 147 22.08 -6.80 -4.50
CA GLY A 147 23.08 -6.11 -5.32
C GLY A 147 22.96 -4.60 -5.21
N ARG A 148 23.38 -3.89 -6.24
CA ARG A 148 23.20 -2.43 -6.32
C ARG A 148 22.24 -2.07 -7.44
N CYS A 149 21.34 -1.13 -7.16
CA CYS A 149 20.39 -0.60 -8.14
C CYS A 149 21.13 -0.04 -9.36
N PRO A 150 20.76 -0.41 -10.60
CA PRO A 150 21.42 0.09 -11.81
C PRO A 150 21.17 1.59 -12.04
N ALA A 151 20.09 2.15 -11.50
CA ALA A 151 19.72 3.54 -11.71
C ALA A 151 20.40 4.51 -10.72
N CYS A 152 20.47 4.15 -9.42
CA CYS A 152 20.98 5.08 -8.39
C CYS A 152 22.19 4.55 -7.59
N GLY A 153 22.60 3.29 -7.80
CA GLY A 153 23.74 2.67 -7.10
C GLY A 153 23.47 2.27 -5.64
N ALA A 154 22.28 2.54 -5.09
CA ALA A 154 21.92 2.13 -3.73
C ALA A 154 21.86 0.60 -3.63
N GLY A 155 22.08 0.05 -2.42
CA GLY A 155 21.83 -1.36 -2.15
C GLY A 155 20.37 -1.69 -2.39
N ALA A 156 20.09 -2.78 -3.10
CA ALA A 156 18.74 -3.20 -3.43
C ALA A 156 18.65 -4.73 -3.52
N ASN A 157 17.44 -5.24 -3.23
CA ASN A 157 17.06 -6.60 -3.57
C ASN A 157 16.36 -6.61 -4.93
N GLY A 158 15.89 -7.79 -5.38
CA GLY A 158 14.94 -7.85 -6.50
C GLY A 158 13.62 -7.17 -6.11
N GLY A 159 12.97 -6.51 -7.06
CA GLY A 159 11.75 -5.74 -6.85
C GLY A 159 11.98 -4.24 -6.99
N THR A 160 11.49 -3.42 -6.07
CA THR A 160 11.64 -1.97 -6.12
C THR A 160 12.85 -1.49 -5.30
N CYS A 161 13.66 -0.62 -5.89
CA CYS A 161 14.73 0.05 -5.16
C CYS A 161 14.15 1.11 -4.22
N GLU A 162 14.42 0.99 -2.93
CA GLU A 162 13.94 1.95 -1.92
C GLU A 162 14.50 3.38 -2.16
N GLY A 163 15.70 3.49 -2.73
CA GLY A 163 16.34 4.80 -2.99
C GLY A 163 15.67 5.61 -4.10
N CYS A 164 15.30 4.99 -5.21
CA CYS A 164 14.78 5.71 -6.39
C CYS A 164 13.42 5.23 -6.91
N GLY A 165 12.88 4.11 -6.42
CA GLY A 165 11.65 3.49 -6.93
C GLY A 165 11.84 2.68 -8.22
N GLY A 166 13.08 2.51 -8.69
CA GLY A 166 13.40 1.77 -9.91
C GLY A 166 13.21 0.25 -9.76
N PHE A 167 12.80 -0.43 -10.84
CA PHE A 167 12.60 -1.88 -10.85
C PHE A 167 13.94 -2.62 -10.95
N CYS A 168 14.19 -3.48 -9.98
CA CYS A 168 15.41 -4.28 -9.85
C CYS A 168 15.09 -5.77 -10.03
N THR A 169 15.94 -6.45 -10.80
CA THR A 169 15.86 -7.90 -11.00
C THR A 169 17.24 -8.53 -10.80
N ALA A 170 17.30 -9.84 -10.65
CA ALA A 170 18.58 -10.54 -10.60
C ALA A 170 19.42 -10.37 -11.88
N ALA A 171 18.80 -9.94 -12.97
CA ALA A 171 19.48 -9.71 -14.25
C ALA A 171 20.09 -8.31 -14.37
N ASN A 172 19.48 -7.29 -13.71
CA ASN A 172 19.94 -5.90 -13.86
C ASN A 172 20.67 -5.33 -12.63
N LEU A 173 20.59 -5.97 -11.46
CA LEU A 173 21.36 -5.57 -10.28
C LEU A 173 22.85 -5.65 -10.52
N ALA A 174 23.58 -4.58 -10.24
CA ALA A 174 25.03 -4.57 -10.35
C ALA A 174 25.66 -5.36 -9.18
N GLY A 175 26.54 -6.32 -9.50
CA GLY A 175 27.17 -7.21 -8.51
C GLY A 175 26.16 -8.11 -7.80
N ALA A 176 25.13 -8.57 -8.52
CA ALA A 176 24.09 -9.44 -7.98
C ALA A 176 24.65 -10.73 -7.36
N ARG A 177 24.14 -11.11 -6.19
CA ARG A 177 24.44 -12.37 -5.49
C ARG A 177 23.17 -12.95 -4.90
N SER A 178 23.07 -14.27 -4.88
CA SER A 178 21.98 -14.96 -4.20
C SER A 178 22.09 -14.77 -2.68
N THR A 179 20.97 -14.49 -2.02
CA THR A 179 20.95 -14.35 -0.55
C THR A 179 20.92 -15.73 0.16
N CYS A 180 20.58 -16.80 -0.55
CA CYS A 180 20.54 -18.15 0.03
C CYS A 180 21.92 -18.83 0.14
N CYS A 181 22.85 -18.59 -0.80
CA CYS A 181 24.13 -19.28 -0.86
C CYS A 181 25.30 -18.35 -1.13
N ASP A 182 25.09 -17.04 -1.18
CA ASP A 182 26.08 -16.03 -1.60
C ASP A 182 26.76 -16.36 -2.94
N ALA A 183 26.07 -17.07 -3.83
CA ALA A 183 26.57 -17.47 -5.13
C ALA A 183 26.15 -16.49 -6.23
N ALA A 184 26.93 -16.48 -7.33
CA ALA A 184 26.58 -15.68 -8.51
C ALA A 184 25.27 -16.18 -9.14
N PRO A 185 24.43 -15.30 -9.71
CA PRO A 185 23.26 -15.69 -10.50
C PRO A 185 23.68 -16.31 -11.83
N GLU A 186 23.07 -17.42 -12.21
CA GLU A 186 23.22 -18.04 -13.53
C GLU A 186 21.95 -17.86 -14.36
N PRO A 187 22.05 -17.64 -15.70
CA PRO A 187 20.88 -17.56 -16.55
C PRO A 187 20.16 -18.92 -16.62
N VAL A 188 18.83 -18.87 -16.59
CA VAL A 188 17.95 -20.00 -16.81
C VAL A 188 16.76 -19.54 -17.65
N THR A 189 16.41 -20.32 -18.68
CA THR A 189 15.22 -20.02 -19.49
C THR A 189 14.02 -20.75 -18.89
N CYS A 190 12.96 -20.01 -18.61
CA CYS A 190 11.69 -20.54 -18.13
C CYS A 190 10.57 -19.99 -19.02
N THR A 191 9.60 -20.85 -19.36
CA THR A 191 8.37 -20.42 -20.03
C THR A 191 7.38 -20.02 -18.96
N VAL A 192 7.02 -18.74 -18.90
CA VAL A 192 6.18 -18.14 -17.85
C VAL A 192 5.22 -17.10 -18.44
N PRO A 193 4.11 -16.79 -17.77
CA PRO A 193 3.27 -15.67 -18.15
C PRO A 193 4.02 -14.34 -17.95
N VAL A 194 3.96 -13.47 -18.96
CA VAL A 194 4.69 -12.20 -19.02
C VAL A 194 3.77 -11.07 -19.42
N LEU A 195 3.88 -9.95 -18.73
CA LEU A 195 3.29 -8.69 -19.17
C LEU A 195 4.38 -7.77 -19.73
N ARG A 196 4.26 -7.42 -21.01
CA ARG A 196 5.15 -6.45 -21.68
C ARG A 196 4.60 -5.06 -21.48
N LEU A 197 5.09 -4.36 -20.47
CA LEU A 197 4.58 -3.02 -20.12
C LEU A 197 4.72 -2.03 -21.28
N ASP A 198 5.71 -2.21 -22.15
CA ASP A 198 5.96 -1.32 -23.27
C ASP A 198 4.82 -1.32 -24.32
N GLU A 199 4.12 -2.42 -24.46
CA GLU A 199 2.93 -2.53 -25.32
C GLU A 199 1.74 -1.69 -24.83
N HIS A 200 1.79 -1.27 -23.56
CA HIS A 200 0.76 -0.44 -22.92
C HIS A 200 1.22 1.01 -22.68
N ARG A 201 2.37 1.42 -23.22
CA ARG A 201 3.00 2.72 -23.01
C ARG A 201 2.06 3.90 -23.23
N GLU A 202 1.39 3.96 -24.39
CA GLU A 202 0.49 5.06 -24.73
C GLU A 202 -0.72 5.13 -23.81
N ARG A 203 -1.30 3.97 -23.47
CA ARG A 203 -2.44 3.88 -22.55
C ARG A 203 -2.03 4.28 -21.11
N LEU A 204 -0.84 3.89 -20.66
CA LEU A 204 -0.30 4.34 -19.37
C LEU A 204 -0.04 5.84 -19.37
N ALA A 205 0.52 6.41 -20.44
CA ALA A 205 0.75 7.84 -20.55
C ALA A 205 -0.57 8.62 -20.49
N GLU A 206 -1.60 8.17 -21.23
CA GLU A 206 -2.93 8.75 -21.22
C GLU A 206 -3.58 8.65 -19.83
N PHE A 207 -3.54 7.47 -19.19
CA PHE A 207 -4.07 7.25 -17.86
C PHE A 207 -3.44 8.23 -16.84
N TRP A 208 -2.10 8.31 -16.79
CA TRP A 208 -1.42 9.19 -15.85
C TRP A 208 -1.50 10.67 -16.17
N SER A 209 -1.84 11.05 -17.41
CA SER A 209 -2.10 12.45 -17.75
C SER A 209 -3.34 13.01 -17.04
N ARG A 210 -4.28 12.15 -16.66
CA ARG A 210 -5.56 12.49 -16.03
C ARG A 210 -5.59 12.16 -14.53
N ALA A 211 -4.65 11.34 -14.06
CA ALA A 211 -4.62 10.88 -12.68
C ALA A 211 -3.83 11.82 -11.76
N VAL A 212 -4.11 11.73 -10.46
CA VAL A 212 -3.38 12.49 -9.43
C VAL A 212 -2.13 11.72 -9.04
N LEU A 213 -0.96 12.30 -9.33
CA LEU A 213 0.35 11.76 -8.97
C LEU A 213 1.17 12.79 -8.21
N PRO A 214 1.82 12.40 -7.09
CA PRO A 214 2.85 13.23 -6.46
C PRO A 214 4.02 13.49 -7.42
N PRO A 215 4.72 14.63 -7.28
CA PRO A 215 5.81 15.01 -8.21
C PRO A 215 6.90 13.95 -8.37
N ARG A 216 7.24 13.22 -7.30
CA ARG A 216 8.24 12.14 -7.34
C ARG A 216 7.79 10.99 -8.24
N LEU A 217 6.54 10.53 -8.07
CA LEU A 217 6.02 9.45 -8.91
C LEU A 217 5.80 9.88 -10.37
N ARG A 218 5.39 11.12 -10.58
CA ARG A 218 5.29 11.68 -11.92
C ARG A 218 6.63 11.63 -12.66
N ARG A 219 7.75 11.96 -11.98
CA ARG A 219 9.10 11.83 -12.55
C ARG A 219 9.48 10.37 -12.80
N LEU A 220 9.15 9.46 -11.88
CA LEU A 220 9.39 8.02 -12.05
C LEU A 220 8.66 7.48 -13.28
N VAL A 221 7.36 7.73 -13.39
CA VAL A 221 6.53 7.32 -14.53
C VAL A 221 7.10 7.88 -15.82
N ALA A 222 7.40 9.19 -15.88
CA ALA A 222 7.99 9.83 -17.04
C ALA A 222 9.32 9.17 -17.45
N SER A 223 10.20 8.86 -16.49
CA SER A 223 11.49 8.21 -16.79
C SER A 223 11.33 6.82 -17.43
N TYR A 224 10.29 6.08 -17.06
CA TYR A 224 9.98 4.78 -17.70
C TYR A 224 9.30 4.95 -19.06
N LEU A 225 8.39 5.90 -19.20
CA LEU A 225 7.74 6.19 -20.46
C LEU A 225 8.74 6.68 -21.52
N ASP A 226 9.77 7.42 -21.12
CA ASP A 226 10.81 7.92 -22.02
C ASP A 226 11.92 6.88 -22.27
N GLY A 227 12.33 6.16 -21.22
CA GLY A 227 13.51 5.27 -21.25
C GLY A 227 13.25 3.83 -21.67
N GLY A 228 11.98 3.39 -21.67
CA GLY A 228 11.57 2.01 -21.94
C GLY A 228 10.96 1.31 -20.72
N LEU A 229 9.86 0.63 -20.95
CA LEU A 229 9.14 -0.14 -19.96
C LEU A 229 9.59 -1.60 -19.97
N PRO A 230 9.80 -2.26 -18.80
CA PRO A 230 10.29 -3.62 -18.74
C PRO A 230 9.23 -4.66 -19.11
N GLU A 231 9.69 -5.85 -19.45
CA GLU A 231 8.90 -7.08 -19.35
C GLU A 231 8.87 -7.53 -17.89
N VAL A 232 7.68 -7.89 -17.40
CA VAL A 232 7.51 -8.37 -16.02
C VAL A 232 6.96 -9.78 -16.03
N PRO A 233 7.72 -10.79 -15.56
CA PRO A 233 7.20 -12.13 -15.34
C PRO A 233 6.11 -12.09 -14.26
N LEU A 234 4.96 -12.73 -14.53
CA LEU A 234 3.83 -12.79 -13.63
C LEU A 234 3.80 -14.07 -12.79
N ALA A 235 4.68 -15.02 -13.08
CA ALA A 235 4.88 -16.23 -12.29
C ALA A 235 6.34 -16.68 -12.32
N TYR A 236 6.74 -17.46 -11.33
CA TYR A 236 8.07 -18.02 -11.19
C TYR A 236 8.02 -19.51 -10.83
N PRO A 237 9.02 -20.32 -11.25
CA PRO A 237 9.21 -21.66 -10.73
C PRO A 237 9.70 -21.57 -9.27
N THR A 238 8.78 -21.70 -8.35
CA THR A 238 8.99 -21.61 -6.89
C THR A 238 7.94 -22.45 -6.18
N ASP A 239 8.15 -22.71 -4.90
CA ASP A 239 7.27 -23.50 -4.03
C ASP A 239 6.34 -22.64 -3.13
N TRP A 240 6.43 -21.31 -3.22
CA TRP A 240 5.65 -20.38 -2.41
C TRP A 240 4.92 -19.33 -3.27
N GLY A 241 3.62 -19.17 -3.04
CA GLY A 241 2.74 -18.32 -3.82
C GLY A 241 1.45 -19.04 -4.22
N VAL A 242 0.54 -18.32 -4.87
CA VAL A 242 -0.67 -18.90 -5.46
C VAL A 242 -0.27 -19.83 -6.61
N GLU A 243 -0.70 -21.09 -6.54
CA GLU A 243 -0.46 -22.06 -7.60
C GLU A 243 -1.23 -21.69 -8.86
N TRP A 244 -0.56 -21.72 -10.01
CA TRP A 244 -1.17 -21.39 -11.29
C TRP A 244 -1.04 -22.53 -12.31
N ASP A 245 0.17 -23.09 -12.49
CA ASP A 245 0.46 -24.17 -13.41
C ASP A 245 1.54 -25.07 -12.81
N ASP A 246 1.85 -26.22 -13.42
CA ASP A 246 2.78 -27.21 -12.89
C ASP A 246 4.15 -26.61 -12.55
N GLY A 247 4.44 -26.52 -11.26
CA GLY A 247 5.66 -25.94 -10.71
C GLY A 247 5.76 -24.41 -10.80
N LEU A 248 4.75 -23.70 -11.31
CA LEU A 248 4.69 -22.24 -11.33
C LEU A 248 3.78 -21.69 -10.23
N ARG A 249 4.26 -20.63 -9.60
CA ARG A 249 3.48 -19.81 -8.65
C ARG A 249 3.40 -18.39 -9.16
N ILE A 250 2.23 -17.81 -9.00
CA ILE A 250 2.01 -16.38 -9.35
C ILE A 250 2.97 -15.52 -8.52
N ASP A 251 3.66 -14.59 -9.16
CA ASP A 251 4.46 -13.58 -8.48
C ASP A 251 3.58 -12.74 -7.56
N VAL A 252 4.06 -12.42 -6.38
CA VAL A 252 3.25 -11.71 -5.37
C VAL A 252 2.76 -10.34 -5.84
N TRP A 253 3.50 -9.65 -6.70
CA TRP A 253 3.05 -8.37 -7.26
C TRP A 253 2.03 -8.54 -8.38
N ALA A 254 2.14 -9.62 -9.14
CA ALA A 254 1.10 -10.04 -10.07
C ALA A 254 -0.15 -10.48 -9.33
N GLU A 255 0.00 -11.26 -8.25
CA GLU A 255 -1.08 -11.62 -7.33
C GLU A 255 -1.81 -10.37 -6.83
N MET A 256 -1.09 -9.36 -6.32
CA MET A 256 -1.68 -8.10 -5.89
C MET A 256 -2.38 -7.34 -7.01
N ALA A 257 -1.81 -7.33 -8.22
CA ALA A 257 -2.45 -6.69 -9.37
C ALA A 257 -3.79 -7.36 -9.72
N LEU A 258 -3.82 -8.68 -9.73
CA LEU A 258 -5.03 -9.46 -9.97
C LEU A 258 -6.03 -9.30 -8.82
N ALA A 259 -5.56 -9.37 -7.56
CA ALA A 259 -6.38 -9.19 -6.38
C ALA A 259 -7.02 -7.81 -6.29
N ASN A 260 -6.30 -6.75 -6.67
CA ASN A 260 -6.86 -5.40 -6.74
C ASN A 260 -7.99 -5.26 -7.76
N LEU A 261 -8.09 -6.16 -8.72
CA LEU A 261 -9.22 -6.23 -9.65
C LEU A 261 -10.36 -7.10 -9.07
N VAL A 262 -10.03 -8.23 -8.48
CA VAL A 262 -10.99 -9.24 -7.99
C VAL A 262 -11.70 -8.81 -6.71
N LEU A 263 -10.96 -8.34 -5.71
CA LEU A 263 -11.48 -8.12 -4.36
C LEU A 263 -12.58 -7.07 -4.30
N PRO A 264 -12.42 -5.85 -4.87
CA PRO A 264 -13.50 -4.86 -4.88
C PRO A 264 -14.70 -5.35 -5.68
N ALA A 265 -14.44 -6.03 -6.82
CA ALA A 265 -15.51 -6.57 -7.67
C ALA A 265 -16.38 -7.58 -6.91
N ARG A 266 -15.77 -8.53 -6.22
CA ARG A 266 -16.48 -9.53 -5.41
C ARG A 266 -17.13 -8.95 -4.16
N HIS A 267 -16.58 -7.89 -3.58
CA HIS A 267 -17.24 -7.16 -2.48
C HIS A 267 -18.53 -6.47 -2.96
N LEU A 268 -18.51 -5.87 -4.14
CA LEU A 268 -19.65 -5.18 -4.73
C LEU A 268 -20.67 -6.15 -5.32
N ARG A 269 -20.20 -7.25 -5.93
CA ARG A 269 -20.99 -8.31 -6.56
C ARG A 269 -20.40 -9.68 -6.20
N PRO A 270 -20.88 -10.31 -5.11
CA PRO A 270 -20.32 -11.57 -4.60
C PRO A 270 -20.31 -12.74 -5.62
N ASP A 271 -21.22 -12.70 -6.57
CA ASP A 271 -21.34 -13.73 -7.62
C ASP A 271 -20.38 -13.52 -8.81
N ALA A 272 -19.60 -12.42 -8.83
CA ALA A 272 -18.60 -12.19 -9.87
C ALA A 272 -17.45 -13.18 -9.70
N ASP A 273 -17.21 -14.02 -10.73
CA ASP A 273 -16.21 -15.09 -10.74
C ASP A 273 -15.39 -15.17 -12.03
N THR A 274 -15.67 -14.29 -13.00
CA THR A 274 -15.00 -14.18 -14.30
C THR A 274 -14.50 -12.76 -14.55
N LEU A 275 -13.54 -12.60 -15.47
CA LEU A 275 -13.07 -11.27 -15.90
C LEU A 275 -14.22 -10.35 -16.29
N ALA A 276 -15.16 -10.84 -17.09
CA ALA A 276 -16.33 -10.05 -17.51
C ALA A 276 -17.19 -9.61 -16.33
N GLY A 277 -17.43 -10.51 -15.35
CA GLY A 277 -18.16 -10.20 -14.13
C GLY A 277 -17.43 -9.18 -13.25
N TYR A 278 -16.12 -9.29 -13.13
CA TYR A 278 -15.31 -8.31 -12.41
C TYR A 278 -15.36 -6.93 -13.08
N LEU A 279 -15.17 -6.86 -14.41
CA LEU A 279 -15.23 -5.59 -15.16
C LEU A 279 -16.61 -4.93 -15.06
N ASP A 280 -17.68 -5.72 -15.02
CA ASP A 280 -19.03 -5.19 -14.81
C ASP A 280 -19.22 -4.62 -13.41
N ALA A 281 -18.75 -5.31 -12.35
CA ALA A 281 -18.78 -4.80 -11.00
C ALA A 281 -18.00 -3.48 -10.82
N TRP A 282 -16.89 -3.34 -11.52
CA TRP A 282 -16.07 -2.15 -11.49
C TRP A 282 -16.73 -0.90 -12.10
N ARG A 283 -17.85 -1.03 -12.82
CA ARG A 283 -18.63 0.12 -13.30
C ARG A 283 -19.31 0.89 -12.16
N ASP A 284 -19.44 0.26 -10.99
CA ASP A 284 -19.99 0.88 -9.80
C ASP A 284 -18.93 1.67 -9.00
N VAL A 285 -17.64 1.61 -9.42
CA VAL A 285 -16.54 2.36 -8.79
C VAL A 285 -16.31 3.66 -9.53
N ASP A 286 -16.63 4.79 -8.91
CA ASP A 286 -16.45 6.13 -9.49
C ASP A 286 -15.02 6.63 -9.40
N GLU A 287 -14.34 6.37 -8.28
CA GLU A 287 -13.01 6.88 -7.98
C GLU A 287 -12.17 5.84 -7.26
N GLN A 288 -10.85 5.90 -7.44
CA GLN A 288 -9.90 5.06 -6.72
C GLN A 288 -8.77 5.90 -6.14
N TRP A 289 -8.52 5.73 -4.84
CA TRP A 289 -7.43 6.37 -4.13
C TRP A 289 -6.55 5.31 -3.45
N ILE A 290 -5.26 5.35 -3.75
CA ILE A 290 -4.30 4.36 -3.25
C ILE A 290 -3.28 5.08 -2.38
N PHE A 291 -3.20 4.69 -1.11
CA PHE A 291 -2.26 5.20 -0.13
C PHE A 291 -1.10 4.24 0.01
N LEU A 292 0.14 4.65 -0.28
CA LEU A 292 1.29 3.73 -0.34
C LEU A 292 2.60 4.40 0.08
N GLY A 293 3.55 3.58 0.54
CA GLY A 293 4.95 3.99 0.70
C GLY A 293 5.67 4.07 -0.65
N VAL A 294 6.64 4.94 -0.75
CA VAL A 294 7.41 5.17 -1.99
C VAL A 294 8.14 3.93 -2.52
N ASP A 295 8.42 2.97 -1.67
CA ASP A 295 9.01 1.67 -1.99
C ASP A 295 8.10 0.76 -2.84
N ASN A 296 6.80 1.05 -2.91
CA ASN A 296 5.84 0.35 -3.75
C ASN A 296 5.58 1.03 -5.11
N ALA A 297 6.28 2.13 -5.38
CA ALA A 297 5.99 3.06 -6.48
C ALA A 297 5.91 2.39 -7.87
N PHE A 298 6.89 1.53 -8.24
CA PHE A 298 6.90 0.88 -9.55
C PHE A 298 5.62 0.05 -9.80
N TYR A 299 5.23 -0.73 -8.80
CA TYR A 299 4.11 -1.65 -8.97
C TYR A 299 2.78 -0.92 -9.08
N TYR A 300 2.52 0.04 -8.19
CA TYR A 300 1.27 0.79 -8.18
C TYR A 300 1.19 1.86 -9.28
N ALA A 301 2.32 2.33 -9.78
CA ALA A 301 2.32 3.33 -10.86
C ALA A 301 2.47 2.72 -12.27
N LEU A 302 2.97 1.51 -12.41
CA LEU A 302 3.25 0.92 -13.72
C LEU A 302 2.64 -0.47 -13.88
N LEU A 303 3.01 -1.46 -13.06
CA LEU A 303 2.57 -2.86 -13.26
C LEU A 303 1.05 -3.01 -13.12
N ILE A 304 0.49 -2.58 -12.00
CA ILE A 304 -0.94 -2.74 -11.70
C ILE A 304 -1.81 -1.98 -12.72
N PRO A 305 -1.56 -0.68 -13.01
CA PRO A 305 -2.32 0.02 -14.03
C PRO A 305 -2.19 -0.60 -15.42
N ALA A 306 -1.00 -1.06 -15.82
CA ALA A 306 -0.81 -1.70 -17.12
C ALA A 306 -1.65 -2.97 -17.24
N LEU A 307 -1.63 -3.85 -16.22
CA LEU A 307 -2.43 -5.06 -16.21
C LEU A 307 -3.94 -4.76 -16.22
N HIS A 308 -4.39 -3.79 -15.43
CA HIS A 308 -5.80 -3.39 -15.39
C HIS A 308 -6.28 -2.80 -16.71
N LEU A 309 -5.49 -1.91 -17.29
CA LEU A 309 -5.79 -1.35 -18.62
C LEU A 309 -5.80 -2.45 -19.69
N ALA A 310 -4.83 -3.36 -19.67
CA ALA A 310 -4.77 -4.49 -20.58
C ALA A 310 -6.00 -5.40 -20.45
N ALA A 311 -6.42 -5.68 -19.22
CA ALA A 311 -7.63 -6.45 -18.92
C ALA A 311 -8.94 -5.75 -19.33
N GLY A 312 -8.89 -4.48 -19.73
CA GLY A 312 -10.07 -3.72 -20.15
C GLY A 312 -10.81 -3.03 -19.01
N LEU A 313 -10.15 -2.81 -17.87
CA LEU A 313 -10.76 -2.08 -16.77
C LEU A 313 -11.18 -0.69 -17.22
N PRO A 314 -12.44 -0.26 -16.97
CA PRO A 314 -12.90 1.08 -17.32
C PRO A 314 -12.05 2.17 -16.68
N ASP A 315 -11.78 3.22 -17.46
CA ASP A 315 -11.04 4.38 -16.96
C ASP A 315 -11.87 5.15 -15.90
N ARG A 316 -11.18 5.61 -14.88
CA ARG A 316 -11.80 6.35 -13.76
C ARG A 316 -10.80 7.30 -13.11
N PRO A 317 -11.27 8.37 -12.42
CA PRO A 317 -10.42 9.17 -11.57
C PRO A 317 -9.66 8.29 -10.57
N THR A 318 -8.33 8.34 -10.67
CA THR A 318 -7.43 7.57 -9.82
C THR A 318 -6.35 8.48 -9.28
N GLY A 319 -5.99 8.31 -8.02
CA GLY A 319 -4.89 9.04 -7.40
C GLY A 319 -4.03 8.17 -6.50
N LEU A 320 -2.73 8.48 -6.47
CA LEU A 320 -1.77 7.90 -5.54
C LEU A 320 -1.39 8.93 -4.48
N VAL A 321 -1.61 8.60 -3.23
CA VAL A 321 -1.16 9.37 -2.06
C VAL A 321 0.03 8.64 -1.45
N VAL A 322 1.21 9.23 -1.65
CA VAL A 322 2.47 8.55 -1.34
C VAL A 322 3.11 9.17 -0.12
N ASN A 323 3.71 8.36 0.74
CA ASN A 323 4.55 8.80 1.84
C ASN A 323 6.01 8.39 1.62
N GLU A 324 6.92 9.21 2.10
CA GLU A 324 8.34 8.91 2.24
C GLU A 324 8.59 8.04 3.48
N PHE A 325 9.85 7.69 3.74
CA PHE A 325 10.19 6.90 4.92
C PHE A 325 10.07 7.72 6.20
N TYR A 326 9.50 7.09 7.22
CA TYR A 326 9.55 7.57 8.58
C TYR A 326 10.82 7.03 9.23
N ARG A 327 11.55 7.87 9.96
CA ARG A 327 12.77 7.50 10.66
C ARG A 327 12.51 7.42 12.17
N LEU A 328 13.41 6.77 12.86
CA LEU A 328 13.46 6.73 14.31
C LEU A 328 14.83 7.24 14.75
N THR A 329 14.89 8.41 15.37
CA THR A 329 16.13 9.04 15.86
C THR A 329 17.25 9.08 14.80
N GLY A 330 16.89 9.47 13.58
CA GLY A 330 17.82 9.65 12.47
C GLY A 330 18.11 8.41 11.61
N ALA A 331 17.64 7.23 12.00
CA ALA A 331 17.79 6.00 11.22
C ALA A 331 16.42 5.49 10.69
N LYS A 332 16.43 4.77 9.57
CA LYS A 332 15.21 4.15 9.04
C LYS A 332 14.67 3.11 10.01
N PHE A 333 13.35 3.12 10.27
CA PHE A 333 12.67 2.01 10.92
C PHE A 333 12.98 0.69 10.19
N SER A 334 13.28 -0.36 10.93
CA SER A 334 13.67 -1.63 10.35
C SER A 334 13.24 -2.81 11.20
N THR A 335 12.29 -3.58 10.71
CA THR A 335 11.86 -4.82 11.35
C THR A 335 13.00 -5.84 11.46
N SER A 336 13.81 -6.00 10.40
CA SER A 336 14.89 -6.99 10.38
C SER A 336 16.08 -6.64 11.31
N ARG A 337 16.26 -5.36 11.63
CA ARG A 337 17.31 -4.86 12.55
C ARG A 337 16.78 -4.55 13.95
N GLU A 338 15.50 -4.81 14.20
CA GLU A 338 14.83 -4.52 15.48
C GLU A 338 14.94 -3.03 15.91
N HIS A 339 15.20 -2.13 14.92
CA HIS A 339 15.22 -0.69 15.14
C HIS A 339 13.82 -0.13 14.87
N ALA A 340 12.94 -0.29 15.84
CA ALA A 340 11.51 0.04 15.68
C ALA A 340 10.84 0.33 17.03
N ILE A 341 9.75 1.09 16.97
CA ILE A 341 8.73 1.16 18.02
C ILE A 341 7.55 0.36 17.48
N TRP A 342 7.25 -0.76 18.13
CA TRP A 342 6.20 -1.67 17.69
C TRP A 342 4.82 -1.06 17.96
N ALA A 343 4.00 -1.01 16.93
CA ALA A 343 2.72 -0.31 16.97
C ALA A 343 1.76 -0.87 18.04
N HIS A 344 1.70 -2.20 18.19
CA HIS A 344 0.81 -2.84 19.15
C HIS A 344 1.24 -2.58 20.60
N GLU A 345 2.56 -2.54 20.90
CA GLU A 345 3.09 -2.23 22.21
C GLU A 345 2.85 -0.76 22.58
N PHE A 346 3.14 0.14 21.64
CA PHE A 346 2.97 1.58 21.84
C PHE A 346 1.49 1.95 22.07
N LEU A 347 0.59 1.40 21.26
CA LEU A 347 -0.85 1.62 21.39
C LEU A 347 -1.49 0.91 22.60
N ALA A 348 -0.78 0.01 23.28
CA ALA A 348 -1.25 -0.58 24.53
C ALA A 348 -1.12 0.40 25.72
N THR A 349 -0.25 1.40 25.61
CA THR A 349 0.04 2.36 26.71
C THR A 349 -0.42 3.78 26.38
N GLU A 350 -0.61 4.11 25.09
CA GLU A 350 -0.92 5.46 24.63
C GLU A 350 -2.36 5.56 24.11
N ASP A 351 -2.98 6.75 24.19
CA ASP A 351 -4.30 6.97 23.60
C ASP A 351 -4.23 6.89 22.06
N PRO A 352 -4.94 5.96 21.43
CA PRO A 352 -4.91 5.81 19.98
C PRO A 352 -5.31 7.07 19.21
N ALA A 353 -6.23 7.90 19.72
CA ALA A 353 -6.63 9.14 19.05
C ALA A 353 -5.48 10.15 19.01
N MET A 354 -4.77 10.29 20.13
CA MET A 354 -3.61 11.19 20.22
C MET A 354 -2.44 10.66 19.38
N VAL A 355 -2.16 9.34 19.42
CA VAL A 355 -1.14 8.72 18.56
C VAL A 355 -1.43 8.95 17.08
N ARG A 356 -2.66 8.73 16.63
CA ARG A 356 -3.07 8.99 15.24
C ARG A 356 -2.93 10.46 14.86
N ALA A 357 -3.31 11.37 15.76
CA ALA A 357 -3.14 12.81 15.54
C ALA A 357 -1.65 13.18 15.41
N PHE A 358 -0.77 12.62 16.26
CA PHE A 358 0.67 12.83 16.14
C PHE A 358 1.25 12.29 14.84
N LEU A 359 0.95 11.02 14.50
CA LEU A 359 1.43 10.40 13.27
C LEU A 359 0.92 11.11 12.01
N SER A 360 -0.24 11.76 12.08
CA SER A 360 -0.77 12.62 11.02
C SER A 360 -0.06 13.96 10.94
N TRP A 361 0.26 14.55 12.10
CA TRP A 361 0.97 15.83 12.20
C TRP A 361 2.42 15.72 11.73
N ASP A 362 3.08 14.59 12.01
CA ASP A 362 4.48 14.31 11.68
C ASP A 362 4.63 13.34 10.48
N ARG A 363 3.57 13.21 9.67
CA ARG A 363 3.55 12.31 8.52
C ARG A 363 4.64 12.66 7.50
N PRO A 364 5.42 11.67 7.01
CA PRO A 364 6.44 11.89 5.98
C PRO A 364 5.81 11.99 4.58
N ASP A 365 5.20 13.14 4.23
CA ASP A 365 4.53 13.33 2.94
C ASP A 365 5.50 13.52 1.78
N SER A 366 6.11 14.69 1.68
CA SER A 366 7.04 15.05 0.60
C SER A 366 8.50 14.87 0.97
N TYR A 367 8.77 14.68 2.25
CA TYR A 367 10.09 14.51 2.86
C TYR A 367 10.03 13.43 3.92
N GLU A 368 11.17 12.78 4.18
CA GLU A 368 11.30 11.89 5.31
C GLU A 368 11.08 12.66 6.61
N SER A 369 10.37 12.06 7.54
CA SER A 369 10.15 12.56 8.90
C SER A 369 10.88 11.67 9.90
N ASP A 370 11.09 12.17 11.12
CA ASP A 370 11.91 11.48 12.13
C ASP A 370 11.20 11.47 13.48
N PHE A 371 10.69 10.30 13.88
CA PHE A 371 10.10 10.13 15.21
C PHE A 371 11.14 10.38 16.28
N ARG A 372 10.82 11.33 17.16
CA ARG A 372 11.60 11.67 18.34
C ARG A 372 10.70 11.63 19.56
N PRO A 373 11.05 10.87 20.60
CA PRO A 373 10.24 10.78 21.81
C PRO A 373 9.88 12.14 22.40
N GLU A 374 10.83 13.08 22.40
CA GLU A 374 10.63 14.41 22.98
C GLU A 374 9.60 15.23 22.17
N ALA A 375 9.57 15.06 20.84
CA ALA A 375 8.58 15.71 19.97
C ALA A 375 7.18 15.12 20.19
N TYR A 376 7.10 13.81 20.39
CA TYR A 376 5.86 13.13 20.73
C TYR A 376 5.32 13.59 22.10
N GLU A 377 6.15 13.63 23.14
CA GLU A 377 5.77 14.08 24.48
C GLU A 377 5.30 15.54 24.47
N ALA A 378 6.01 16.43 23.74
CA ALA A 378 5.62 17.82 23.59
C ALA A 378 4.28 17.97 22.85
N PHE A 379 4.06 17.18 21.81
CA PHE A 379 2.77 17.16 21.09
C PHE A 379 1.65 16.64 22.00
N ALA A 380 1.86 15.53 22.73
CA ALA A 380 0.88 14.95 23.65
C ALA A 380 0.46 15.94 24.73
N ALA A 381 1.43 16.62 25.36
CA ALA A 381 1.16 17.66 26.35
C ALA A 381 0.33 18.81 25.78
N ARG A 382 0.66 19.30 24.58
CA ARG A 382 -0.09 20.35 23.89
C ARG A 382 -1.50 19.88 23.49
N TYR A 383 -1.64 18.67 22.98
CA TYR A 383 -2.91 18.07 22.61
C TYR A 383 -3.85 18.01 23.81
N ALA A 384 -3.39 17.46 24.93
CA ALA A 384 -4.15 17.36 26.18
C ALA A 384 -4.53 18.75 26.72
N ALA A 385 -3.59 19.71 26.76
CA ALA A 385 -3.83 21.08 27.23
C ALA A 385 -4.87 21.80 26.35
N THR A 386 -4.84 21.58 25.04
CA THR A 386 -5.83 22.15 24.11
C THR A 386 -7.23 21.60 24.38
N LEU A 387 -7.37 20.28 24.54
CA LEU A 387 -8.66 19.66 24.83
C LEU A 387 -9.22 20.07 26.19
N ALA A 388 -8.33 20.37 27.17
CA ALA A 388 -8.71 20.91 28.49
C ALA A 388 -9.04 22.41 28.48
N GLY A 389 -8.95 23.10 27.31
CA GLY A 389 -9.17 24.54 27.22
C GLY A 389 -8.09 25.40 27.87
N ALA A 390 -6.91 24.82 28.16
CA ALA A 390 -5.80 25.50 28.83
C ALA A 390 -4.88 26.28 27.87
N VAL A 391 -5.10 26.18 26.56
CA VAL A 391 -4.30 26.85 25.52
C VAL A 391 -5.18 27.87 24.79
N PRO A 392 -4.73 29.13 24.59
CA PRO A 392 -5.45 30.05 23.76
C PRO A 392 -5.47 29.61 22.30
N GLY A 393 -6.52 29.95 21.58
CA GLY A 393 -6.67 29.58 20.18
C GLY A 393 -7.43 30.62 19.38
N LEU A 394 -7.81 30.26 18.17
CA LEU A 394 -8.61 31.07 17.27
C LEU A 394 -10.08 31.05 17.70
N ASP A 395 -10.79 32.13 17.43
CA ASP A 395 -12.23 32.25 17.66
C ASP A 395 -12.97 32.78 16.42
N GLY A 396 -14.31 32.74 16.46
CA GLY A 396 -15.21 33.28 15.45
C GLY A 396 -14.82 32.88 14.03
N VAL A 397 -14.76 33.85 13.12
CA VAL A 397 -14.50 33.64 11.68
C VAL A 397 -13.14 32.99 11.41
N LEU A 398 -12.13 33.30 12.24
CA LEU A 398 -10.80 32.69 12.05
C LEU A 398 -10.82 31.18 12.37
N ALA A 399 -11.48 30.78 13.46
CA ALA A 399 -11.64 29.36 13.79
C ALA A 399 -12.41 28.64 12.69
N ASP A 400 -13.53 29.21 12.18
CA ASP A 400 -14.31 28.61 11.11
C ASP A 400 -13.52 28.47 9.79
N THR A 401 -12.71 29.45 9.45
CA THR A 401 -11.86 29.45 8.24
C THR A 401 -10.81 28.35 8.33
N GLU A 402 -10.11 28.24 9.45
CA GLU A 402 -9.08 27.21 9.63
C GLU A 402 -9.70 25.80 9.65
N LEU A 403 -10.86 25.60 10.30
CA LEU A 403 -11.53 24.31 10.26
C LEU A 403 -11.98 23.94 8.85
N THR A 404 -12.50 24.88 8.07
CA THR A 404 -12.84 24.62 6.66
C THR A 404 -11.62 24.20 5.85
N ARG A 405 -10.48 24.87 6.07
CA ARG A 405 -9.19 24.48 5.45
C ARG A 405 -8.75 23.08 5.89
N GLY A 406 -8.86 22.77 7.20
CA GLY A 406 -8.53 21.45 7.74
C GLY A 406 -9.40 20.32 7.17
N GLU A 407 -10.71 20.55 7.05
CA GLU A 407 -11.64 19.59 6.43
C GLU A 407 -11.32 19.37 4.94
N GLN A 408 -10.99 20.42 4.20
CA GLN A 408 -10.59 20.34 2.80
C GLN A 408 -9.25 19.60 2.62
N ALA A 409 -8.33 19.78 3.56
CA ALA A 409 -7.03 19.12 3.55
C ALA A 409 -7.10 17.59 3.72
N LEU A 410 -8.23 17.03 4.16
CA LEU A 410 -8.45 15.58 4.23
C LEU A 410 -9.00 14.97 2.93
N ARG A 411 -9.26 15.77 1.91
CA ARG A 411 -9.66 15.25 0.60
C ARG A 411 -8.45 14.59 -0.06
N PRO A 412 -8.63 13.40 -0.67
CA PRO A 412 -7.50 12.64 -1.24
C PRO A 412 -6.70 13.39 -2.30
N GLU A 413 -7.33 14.31 -3.06
CA GLU A 413 -6.69 15.11 -4.11
C GLU A 413 -5.61 16.06 -3.57
N HIS A 414 -5.73 16.46 -2.30
CA HIS A 414 -4.87 17.42 -1.62
C HIS A 414 -4.51 16.96 -0.20
N PHE A 415 -4.43 15.66 -0.01
CA PHE A 415 -4.35 15.03 1.31
C PHE A 415 -3.16 15.55 2.13
N ASP A 416 -3.47 16.33 3.16
CA ASP A 416 -2.54 16.91 4.14
C ASP A 416 -3.15 16.81 5.56
N PRO A 417 -3.05 15.65 6.21
CA PRO A 417 -3.63 15.45 7.54
C PRO A 417 -2.93 16.29 8.61
N ALA A 418 -1.69 16.74 8.40
CA ALA A 418 -0.98 17.61 9.30
C ALA A 418 -1.66 19.00 9.37
N THR A 419 -2.14 19.52 8.23
CA THR A 419 -2.94 20.75 8.19
C THR A 419 -4.27 20.57 8.93
N ALA A 420 -4.93 19.41 8.79
CA ALA A 420 -6.18 19.15 9.50
C ALA A 420 -5.98 19.14 11.03
N VAL A 421 -4.92 18.45 11.52
CA VAL A 421 -4.59 18.45 12.96
C VAL A 421 -4.27 19.84 13.48
N ARG A 422 -3.42 20.59 12.76
CA ARG A 422 -3.07 21.98 13.14
C ARG A 422 -4.30 22.88 13.22
N ALA A 423 -5.15 22.83 12.21
CA ALA A 423 -6.38 23.61 12.14
C ALA A 423 -7.33 23.26 13.30
N ALA A 424 -7.54 22.00 13.57
CA ALA A 424 -8.41 21.54 14.65
C ALA A 424 -7.90 21.98 16.03
N LEU A 425 -6.60 21.81 16.32
CA LEU A 425 -6.01 22.22 17.59
C LEU A 425 -6.02 23.76 17.76
N ALA A 426 -5.76 24.53 16.68
CA ALA A 426 -5.79 25.97 16.74
C ALA A 426 -7.20 26.52 16.96
N ALA A 427 -8.23 25.92 16.36
CA ALA A 427 -9.60 26.37 16.44
C ALA A 427 -10.40 25.77 17.63
N TYR A 428 -9.83 24.78 18.35
CA TYR A 428 -10.54 24.07 19.41
C TYR A 428 -11.13 24.99 20.49
N PRO A 429 -10.42 26.03 21.01
CA PRO A 429 -10.96 26.90 22.03
C PRO A 429 -12.18 27.71 21.57
N GLY A 430 -12.23 28.16 20.30
CA GLY A 430 -13.32 28.99 19.79
C GLY A 430 -14.46 28.25 19.11
N ALA A 431 -14.20 26.98 18.64
CA ALA A 431 -15.16 26.16 17.95
C ALA A 431 -15.04 24.67 18.36
N PRO A 432 -15.18 24.33 19.65
CA PRO A 432 -14.81 23.02 20.18
C PRO A 432 -15.57 21.86 19.52
N THR A 433 -16.85 22.01 19.25
CA THR A 433 -17.67 20.96 18.64
C THR A 433 -17.21 20.59 17.23
N ARG A 434 -16.91 21.60 16.39
CA ARG A 434 -16.46 21.37 15.01
C ARG A 434 -15.01 20.87 15.00
N ALA A 435 -14.14 21.42 15.84
CA ALA A 435 -12.76 20.99 16.00
C ALA A 435 -12.67 19.56 16.53
N ALA A 436 -13.51 19.20 17.53
CA ALA A 436 -13.58 17.82 18.04
C ALA A 436 -14.06 16.83 16.96
N ARG A 437 -14.98 17.22 16.09
CA ARG A 437 -15.41 16.39 14.95
C ARG A 437 -14.24 16.12 13.99
N LEU A 438 -13.48 17.15 13.63
CA LEU A 438 -12.31 17.02 12.75
C LEU A 438 -11.22 16.14 13.41
N LEU A 439 -10.94 16.35 14.70
CA LEU A 439 -10.05 15.47 15.48
C LEU A 439 -10.59 14.04 15.58
N GLY A 440 -11.91 13.87 15.65
CA GLY A 440 -12.55 12.55 15.64
C GLY A 440 -12.30 11.78 14.36
N VAL A 441 -12.37 12.43 13.20
CA VAL A 441 -12.02 11.84 11.90
C VAL A 441 -10.57 11.37 11.91
N VAL A 442 -9.65 12.22 12.33
CA VAL A 442 -8.21 11.90 12.43
C VAL A 442 -7.95 10.82 13.49
N GLY A 443 -8.54 10.94 14.65
CA GLY A 443 -8.35 10.04 15.81
C GLY A 443 -9.06 8.70 15.69
N GLY A 444 -9.83 8.48 14.61
CA GLY A 444 -10.52 7.22 14.37
C GLY A 444 -11.74 7.02 15.27
N ALA A 445 -12.44 8.09 15.66
CA ALA A 445 -13.72 7.95 16.36
C ALA A 445 -14.77 7.34 15.43
N GLU A 446 -15.61 6.46 15.97
CA GLU A 446 -16.77 5.94 15.23
C GLU A 446 -17.74 7.12 14.98
N PRO A 447 -18.31 7.24 13.77
CA PRO A 447 -19.32 8.25 13.52
C PRO A 447 -20.51 8.05 14.47
N ALA A 448 -20.99 9.14 15.08
CA ALA A 448 -22.18 9.08 15.93
C ALA A 448 -23.37 8.57 15.09
N GLY A 449 -23.82 7.35 15.32
CA GLY A 449 -25.02 6.78 14.67
C GLY A 449 -24.85 5.49 13.89
N SER A 450 -23.79 4.70 14.09
CA SER A 450 -23.60 3.40 13.42
C SER A 450 -24.12 2.20 14.23
N ASP A 451 -24.99 2.40 15.23
CA ASP A 451 -25.73 1.33 15.89
C ASP A 451 -27.08 1.15 15.16
N GLY A 452 -27.10 0.22 14.19
CA GLY A 452 -28.30 -0.16 13.44
C GLY A 452 -28.03 -1.38 12.59
#